data_1b84cb5cdec161e635b50b16b1760720
#
_entry.id   1b84cb5cdec161e635b50b16b1760720
#
_cell.length_a   1.000
_cell.length_b   1.000
_cell.length_c   1.000
_cell.angle_alpha   90.00
_cell.angle_beta   90.00
_cell.angle_gamma   90.00
#
_symmetry.space_group_name_H-M   'P 1'
#
loop_
_entity.id
_entity.type
_entity.pdbx_description
1 polymer ?
#
loop_
_entity_poly.entity_id
_entity_poly.type
_entity_poly.pdbx_seq_one_letter_code
_entity_poly.pdbx_strand_id
1 'polypeptide(L)'
;MAICVALAGASIAGDSPAPMSTMQNFDGSSTGEPERGKFLVAMRALDDSHFGRTVIYLVDHGEDGTVGLIVNRSSDISLSEAVPDIEDMQAKAHELYYGGPVGLPVILMLARGESPTEGMKHVADNIFISSDRSVLEALLAAKKPASEVRFYLGYSGWAAGQLDFELERDSWHVVTADTDAIFSAKTDSLWDLLIERLEPDGIQVDNRPSLPMLAISKNPCC
;
A
#
# COMPACT_ATOMS: atom_id res chain seq x y z
N MET A 1 -44.27 -37.33 -34.15
CA MET A 1 -44.38 -36.24 -33.18
C MET A 1 -43.07 -36.15 -32.43
N ALA A 2 -42.17 -35.32 -32.91
CA ALA A 2 -40.81 -35.20 -32.36
C ALA A 2 -40.78 -33.97 -31.44
N ILE A 3 -40.45 -34.18 -30.17
CA ILE A 3 -40.32 -33.11 -29.17
C ILE A 3 -38.87 -32.63 -29.21
N CYS A 4 -38.67 -31.38 -29.67
CA CYS A 4 -37.41 -30.71 -29.67
C CYS A 4 -37.21 -30.06 -28.28
N VAL A 5 -36.28 -30.57 -27.47
CA VAL A 5 -35.87 -29.94 -26.19
C VAL A 5 -34.77 -28.95 -26.51
N ALA A 6 -35.08 -27.67 -26.37
CA ALA A 6 -34.11 -26.59 -26.46
C ALA A 6 -33.32 -26.48 -25.13
N LEU A 7 -32.05 -26.82 -25.18
CA LEU A 7 -31.10 -26.52 -24.10
C LEU A 7 -30.77 -25.03 -24.12
N ALA A 8 -31.33 -24.30 -23.17
CA ALA A 8 -30.90 -22.93 -22.88
C ALA A 8 -29.51 -22.96 -22.19
N GLY A 9 -28.48 -22.59 -22.92
CA GLY A 9 -27.17 -22.39 -22.39
C GLY A 9 -27.17 -21.15 -21.52
N ALA A 10 -27.01 -21.32 -20.20
CA ALA A 10 -26.72 -20.22 -19.28
C ALA A 10 -25.28 -19.76 -19.54
N SER A 11 -25.13 -18.58 -20.14
CA SER A 11 -23.88 -17.87 -20.27
C SER A 11 -23.50 -17.41 -18.88
N ILE A 12 -22.51 -18.03 -18.26
CA ILE A 12 -21.82 -17.48 -17.09
C ILE A 12 -21.06 -16.26 -17.60
N ALA A 13 -21.62 -15.08 -17.34
CA ALA A 13 -20.88 -13.83 -17.49
C ALA A 13 -19.71 -13.89 -16.51
N GLY A 14 -18.51 -14.14 -17.02
CA GLY A 14 -17.28 -14.00 -16.25
C GLY A 14 -17.20 -12.55 -15.78
N ASP A 15 -17.14 -12.39 -14.48
CA ASP A 15 -16.82 -11.12 -13.82
C ASP A 15 -15.43 -10.70 -14.28
N SER A 16 -15.39 -9.89 -15.32
CA SER A 16 -14.15 -9.30 -15.81
C SER A 16 -13.75 -8.23 -14.79
N PRO A 17 -12.59 -8.33 -14.14
CA PRO A 17 -12.16 -7.29 -13.23
C PRO A 17 -12.14 -5.96 -13.98
N ALA A 18 -12.78 -4.95 -13.39
CA ALA A 18 -12.85 -3.61 -13.96
C ALA A 18 -11.43 -3.15 -14.36
N PRO A 19 -11.25 -2.58 -15.56
CA PRO A 19 -9.94 -2.06 -15.96
C PRO A 19 -9.52 -0.98 -14.96
N MET A 20 -8.21 -0.88 -14.66
CA MET A 20 -7.61 0.15 -13.81
C MET A 20 -7.77 1.56 -14.42
N SER A 21 -8.97 1.88 -14.88
CA SER A 21 -9.36 3.15 -15.48
C SER A 21 -9.49 4.26 -14.44
N THR A 22 -9.35 3.95 -13.15
CA THR A 22 -9.74 4.84 -12.05
C THR A 22 -8.61 5.79 -11.61
N MET A 23 -7.37 5.61 -12.09
CA MET A 23 -6.29 6.60 -11.83
C MET A 23 -6.40 7.87 -12.70
N GLN A 24 -7.59 8.25 -13.13
CA GLN A 24 -7.80 9.44 -13.97
C GLN A 24 -7.58 10.77 -13.22
N ASN A 25 -7.61 10.75 -11.91
CA ASN A 25 -7.47 11.95 -11.07
C ASN A 25 -6.04 12.18 -10.53
N PHE A 26 -5.09 11.28 -10.78
CA PHE A 26 -3.70 11.49 -10.40
C PHE A 26 -3.02 12.39 -11.44
N ASP A 27 -2.70 13.62 -11.05
CA ASP A 27 -2.10 14.64 -11.92
C ASP A 27 -0.59 14.51 -12.15
N GLY A 28 0.03 13.48 -11.53
CA GLY A 28 1.48 13.25 -11.62
C GLY A 28 2.31 14.20 -10.75
N SER A 29 1.69 14.96 -9.86
CA SER A 29 2.41 15.85 -8.97
C SER A 29 2.66 15.24 -7.60
N SER A 30 3.86 15.46 -7.05
CA SER A 30 4.15 15.24 -5.64
C SER A 30 3.50 16.36 -4.82
N THR A 31 2.74 16.03 -3.77
CA THR A 31 2.05 17.01 -2.92
C THR A 31 2.93 17.60 -1.83
N GLY A 32 4.16 17.10 -1.67
CA GLY A 32 5.22 17.67 -0.83
C GLY A 32 5.18 17.27 0.64
N GLU A 33 4.03 17.35 1.32
CA GLU A 33 3.96 17.06 2.77
C GLU A 33 3.26 15.73 3.06
N PRO A 34 3.83 14.90 3.97
CA PRO A 34 3.23 13.65 4.39
C PRO A 34 2.02 13.92 5.30
N GLU A 35 0.93 13.22 5.04
CA GLU A 35 -0.29 13.25 5.84
C GLU A 35 -0.95 11.87 5.83
N ARG A 36 -1.82 11.60 6.80
CA ARG A 36 -2.69 10.41 6.76
C ARG A 36 -3.52 10.41 5.47
N GLY A 37 -3.68 9.24 4.88
CA GLY A 37 -4.45 9.11 3.66
C GLY A 37 -3.66 9.40 2.38
N LYS A 38 -2.35 9.68 2.46
CA LYS A 38 -1.47 9.85 1.30
C LYS A 38 -0.66 8.59 1.02
N PHE A 39 -0.14 8.50 -0.21
CA PHE A 39 0.87 7.51 -0.58
C PHE A 39 2.27 8.10 -0.46
N LEU A 40 3.19 7.27 0.04
CA LEU A 40 4.62 7.39 -0.23
C LEU A 40 4.96 6.44 -1.36
N VAL A 41 5.50 6.95 -2.44
CA VAL A 41 5.97 6.16 -3.58
C VAL A 41 7.49 6.16 -3.56
N ALA A 42 8.10 4.98 -3.44
CA ALA A 42 9.56 4.85 -3.43
C ALA A 42 10.16 5.40 -4.73
N MET A 43 11.14 6.29 -4.63
CA MET A 43 11.87 6.78 -5.80
C MET A 43 12.66 5.65 -6.47
N ARG A 44 12.93 5.76 -7.78
CA ARG A 44 13.72 4.74 -8.53
C ARG A 44 15.10 4.54 -7.94
N ALA A 45 15.68 5.59 -7.36
CA ALA A 45 17.00 5.56 -6.75
C ALA A 45 17.03 4.93 -5.35
N LEU A 46 15.87 4.63 -4.75
CA LEU A 46 15.81 3.97 -3.44
C LEU A 46 16.19 2.49 -3.57
N ASP A 47 17.47 2.19 -3.37
CA ASP A 47 18.01 0.83 -3.35
C ASP A 47 17.95 0.26 -1.92
N ASP A 48 16.75 -0.14 -1.50
CA ASP A 48 16.50 -0.73 -0.18
C ASP A 48 15.74 -2.05 -0.33
N SER A 49 16.17 -3.08 0.41
CA SER A 49 15.60 -4.42 0.30
C SER A 49 14.15 -4.52 0.79
N HIS A 50 13.73 -3.63 1.70
CA HIS A 50 12.38 -3.61 2.25
C HIS A 50 11.47 -2.62 1.53
N PHE A 51 12.01 -1.49 1.08
CA PHE A 51 11.22 -0.37 0.59
C PHE A 51 11.39 -0.05 -0.90
N GLY A 52 12.40 -0.63 -1.57
CA GLY A 52 12.54 -0.45 -3.01
C GLY A 52 11.29 -0.89 -3.77
N ARG A 53 10.81 -0.04 -4.70
CA ARG A 53 9.60 -0.28 -5.52
C ARG A 53 8.31 -0.48 -4.72
N THR A 54 8.17 0.19 -3.57
CA THR A 54 6.95 0.13 -2.76
C THR A 54 6.08 1.36 -2.91
N VAL A 55 4.79 1.15 -2.68
CA VAL A 55 3.79 2.19 -2.42
C VAL A 55 3.26 1.96 -1.02
N ILE A 56 3.39 2.97 -0.17
CA ILE A 56 3.00 2.89 1.24
C ILE A 56 1.84 3.85 1.49
N TYR A 57 0.74 3.33 2.01
CA TYR A 57 -0.40 4.13 2.43
C TYR A 57 -0.20 4.58 3.87
N LEU A 58 -0.16 5.89 4.11
CA LEU A 58 0.01 6.47 5.43
C LEU A 58 -1.28 6.35 6.23
N VAL A 59 -1.24 5.58 7.32
CA VAL A 59 -2.40 5.35 8.21
C VAL A 59 -2.37 6.21 9.45
N ASP A 60 -1.17 6.67 9.84
CA ASP A 60 -0.98 7.67 10.89
C ASP A 60 0.27 8.50 10.62
N HIS A 61 0.20 9.81 10.99
CA HIS A 61 1.31 10.75 10.86
C HIS A 61 1.15 11.88 11.87
N GLY A 62 2.21 12.17 12.62
CA GLY A 62 2.22 13.22 13.63
C GLY A 62 3.58 13.41 14.30
N GLU A 63 3.59 14.20 15.36
CA GLU A 63 4.82 14.56 16.10
C GLU A 63 5.52 13.34 16.73
N ASP A 64 4.78 12.26 17.03
CA ASP A 64 5.32 11.03 17.63
C ASP A 64 5.91 10.07 16.57
N GLY A 65 5.68 10.31 15.28
CA GLY A 65 6.17 9.50 14.18
C GLY A 65 5.11 9.21 13.12
N THR A 66 5.42 8.22 12.27
CA THR A 66 4.58 7.86 11.12
C THR A 66 4.40 6.35 11.04
N VAL A 67 3.19 5.94 10.68
CA VAL A 67 2.85 4.53 10.40
C VAL A 67 2.22 4.43 9.02
N GLY A 68 2.67 3.44 8.24
CA GLY A 68 2.13 3.16 6.91
C GLY A 68 2.04 1.67 6.61
N LEU A 69 1.33 1.33 5.55
CA LEU A 69 1.18 -0.03 5.04
C LEU A 69 1.68 -0.09 3.60
N ILE A 70 2.62 -1.00 3.31
CA ILE A 70 2.98 -1.33 1.93
C ILE A 70 1.74 -1.96 1.27
N VAL A 71 1.17 -1.31 0.25
CA VAL A 71 -0.09 -1.74 -0.34
C VAL A 71 0.08 -2.53 -1.64
N ASN A 72 1.29 -2.58 -2.18
CA ASN A 72 1.60 -3.22 -3.46
C ASN A 72 2.51 -4.45 -3.34
N ARG A 73 2.52 -5.12 -2.21
CA ARG A 73 3.31 -6.34 -2.02
C ARG A 73 2.44 -7.45 -1.44
N SER A 74 2.01 -8.38 -2.28
CA SER A 74 1.37 -9.62 -1.84
C SER A 74 2.37 -10.48 -1.04
N SER A 75 1.88 -11.27 -0.09
CA SER A 75 2.69 -12.25 0.62
C SER A 75 2.39 -13.65 0.09
N ASP A 76 3.35 -14.58 0.25
CA ASP A 76 3.15 -16.00 -0.08
C ASP A 76 2.32 -16.74 0.99
N ILE A 77 1.92 -16.04 2.06
CA ILE A 77 1.17 -16.59 3.19
C ILE A 77 -0.30 -16.20 3.04
N SER A 78 -1.21 -17.16 3.12
CA SER A 78 -2.65 -16.88 3.18
C SER A 78 -3.07 -16.40 4.57
N LEU A 79 -4.18 -15.67 4.66
CA LEU A 79 -4.72 -15.25 5.96
C LEU A 79 -5.01 -16.46 6.86
N SER A 80 -5.51 -17.58 6.31
CA SER A 80 -5.79 -18.80 7.08
C SER A 80 -4.54 -19.47 7.64
N GLU A 81 -3.39 -19.31 7.00
CA GLU A 81 -2.10 -19.79 7.53
C GLU A 81 -1.58 -18.90 8.66
N ALA A 82 -1.84 -17.59 8.56
CA ALA A 82 -1.42 -16.65 9.59
C ALA A 82 -2.27 -16.70 10.86
N VAL A 83 -3.54 -17.11 10.75
CA VAL A 83 -4.49 -17.24 11.88
C VAL A 83 -5.14 -18.64 11.92
N PRO A 84 -4.37 -19.70 12.16
CA PRO A 84 -4.85 -21.09 12.04
C PRO A 84 -5.93 -21.46 13.07
N ASP A 85 -6.06 -20.70 14.12
CA ASP A 85 -7.08 -20.85 15.17
C ASP A 85 -8.43 -20.17 14.82
N ILE A 86 -8.50 -19.46 13.69
CA ILE A 86 -9.77 -18.98 13.13
C ILE A 86 -10.23 -19.96 12.06
N GLU A 87 -11.11 -20.89 12.44
CA GLU A 87 -11.70 -21.89 11.54
C GLU A 87 -12.79 -21.27 10.65
N ASP A 88 -12.47 -20.20 9.91
CA ASP A 88 -13.40 -19.57 8.97
C ASP A 88 -12.99 -19.85 7.52
N MET A 89 -13.94 -20.38 6.74
CA MET A 89 -13.74 -20.60 5.30
C MET A 89 -13.42 -19.30 4.54
N GLN A 90 -13.84 -18.14 5.06
CA GLN A 90 -13.56 -16.84 4.48
C GLN A 90 -12.09 -16.44 4.61
N ALA A 91 -11.40 -16.87 5.66
CA ALA A 91 -9.96 -16.64 5.82
C ALA A 91 -9.13 -17.23 4.66
N LYS A 92 -9.63 -18.31 4.02
CA LYS A 92 -8.98 -18.91 2.83
C LYS A 92 -9.20 -18.12 1.55
N ALA A 93 -10.20 -17.26 1.51
CA ALA A 93 -10.53 -16.45 0.34
C ALA A 93 -9.78 -15.12 0.30
N HIS A 94 -9.07 -14.76 1.39
CA HIS A 94 -8.32 -13.52 1.48
C HIS A 94 -6.82 -13.76 1.40
N GLU A 95 -6.17 -12.98 0.54
CA GLU A 95 -4.72 -12.86 0.49
C GLU A 95 -4.24 -12.00 1.66
N LEU A 96 -3.05 -12.32 2.17
CA LEU A 96 -2.34 -11.52 3.14
C LEU A 96 -1.26 -10.71 2.40
N TYR A 97 -1.19 -9.41 2.66
CA TYR A 97 -0.19 -8.53 2.09
C TYR A 97 0.92 -8.26 3.10
N TYR A 98 2.13 -7.99 2.62
CA TYR A 98 3.23 -7.57 3.47
C TYR A 98 3.13 -6.06 3.71
N GLY A 99 2.72 -5.65 4.92
CA GLY A 99 2.55 -4.24 5.28
C GLY A 99 3.83 -3.53 5.67
N GLY A 100 4.88 -4.27 6.04
CA GLY A 100 6.19 -3.73 6.38
C GLY A 100 6.95 -4.57 7.42
N PRO A 101 8.20 -4.19 7.74
CA PRO A 101 9.10 -5.00 8.56
C PRO A 101 8.83 -4.91 10.07
N VAL A 102 8.00 -3.96 10.52
CA VAL A 102 7.75 -3.72 11.94
C VAL A 102 6.54 -4.52 12.43
N GLY A 103 6.57 -4.95 13.68
CA GLY A 103 5.41 -5.53 14.36
C GLY A 103 5.01 -6.93 13.89
N LEU A 104 5.88 -7.69 13.25
CA LEU A 104 5.59 -9.08 12.90
C LEU A 104 5.40 -9.93 14.17
N PRO A 105 4.34 -10.75 14.30
CA PRO A 105 3.33 -11.15 13.31
C PRO A 105 1.96 -10.42 13.45
N VAL A 106 1.92 -9.15 13.76
CA VAL A 106 0.65 -8.41 13.88
C VAL A 106 -0.06 -8.34 12.51
N ILE A 107 -1.36 -8.62 12.51
CA ILE A 107 -2.22 -8.45 11.33
C ILE A 107 -3.02 -7.16 11.48
N LEU A 108 -2.89 -6.29 10.48
CA LEU A 108 -3.70 -5.08 10.37
C LEU A 108 -4.76 -5.27 9.29
N MET A 109 -5.98 -4.82 9.58
CA MET A 109 -7.09 -4.81 8.65
C MET A 109 -7.32 -3.40 8.15
N LEU A 110 -7.30 -3.21 6.85
CA LEU A 110 -7.72 -1.99 6.19
C LEU A 110 -9.06 -2.26 5.52
N ALA A 111 -10.08 -1.48 5.87
CA ALA A 111 -11.42 -1.64 5.30
C ALA A 111 -11.93 -0.32 4.77
N ARG A 112 -12.75 -0.39 3.72
CA ARG A 112 -13.48 0.76 3.18
C ARG A 112 -14.98 0.59 3.34
N GLY A 113 -15.69 1.68 3.55
CA GLY A 113 -17.13 1.69 3.70
C GLY A 113 -17.66 3.03 4.19
N GLU A 114 -19.00 3.18 4.22
CA GLU A 114 -19.63 4.40 4.72
C GLU A 114 -19.56 4.52 6.25
N SER A 115 -19.46 3.38 6.94
CA SER A 115 -19.36 3.32 8.38
C SER A 115 -18.35 2.28 8.82
N PRO A 116 -17.60 2.55 9.90
CA PRO A 116 -16.61 1.59 10.41
C PRO A 116 -17.31 0.37 11.04
N THR A 117 -16.67 -0.79 10.96
CA THR A 117 -16.92 -1.88 11.91
C THR A 117 -16.49 -1.41 13.31
N GLU A 118 -17.25 -1.74 14.33
CA GLU A 118 -16.90 -1.40 15.72
C GLU A 118 -15.46 -1.83 16.05
N GLY A 119 -14.67 -0.95 16.65
CA GLY A 119 -13.25 -1.17 16.94
C GLY A 119 -12.28 -0.73 15.85
N MET A 120 -12.75 -0.24 14.70
CA MET A 120 -11.90 0.36 13.69
C MET A 120 -11.70 1.86 13.90
N LYS A 121 -10.50 2.36 13.60
CA LYS A 121 -10.15 3.79 13.61
C LYS A 121 -10.22 4.36 12.21
N HIS A 122 -10.72 5.58 12.07
CA HIS A 122 -10.73 6.31 10.80
C HIS A 122 -9.32 6.74 10.40
N VAL A 123 -8.97 6.53 9.14
CA VAL A 123 -7.71 7.01 8.53
C VAL A 123 -7.98 8.27 7.72
N ALA A 124 -8.62 8.16 6.59
CA ALA A 124 -8.99 9.25 5.69
C ALA A 124 -10.16 8.79 4.80
N ASP A 125 -10.92 9.71 4.26
CA ASP A 125 -12.08 9.44 3.39
C ASP A 125 -13.01 8.37 4.01
N ASN A 126 -13.19 7.27 3.31
CA ASN A 126 -13.98 6.12 3.75
C ASN A 126 -13.10 4.92 4.19
N ILE A 127 -11.84 5.16 4.56
CA ILE A 127 -10.88 4.14 4.95
C ILE A 127 -10.74 4.07 6.47
N PHE A 128 -10.77 2.84 6.98
CA PHE A 128 -10.67 2.51 8.40
C PHE A 128 -9.62 1.43 8.61
N ILE A 129 -8.97 1.42 9.80
CA ILE A 129 -7.92 0.48 10.17
C ILE A 129 -8.16 -0.10 11.57
N SER A 130 -7.80 -1.36 11.78
CA SER A 130 -7.72 -2.00 13.09
C SER A 130 -6.65 -3.09 13.12
N SER A 131 -6.19 -3.45 14.32
CA SER A 131 -5.39 -4.65 14.60
C SER A 131 -6.10 -5.60 15.58
N ASP A 132 -7.33 -5.28 15.96
CA ASP A 132 -8.07 -6.05 16.98
C ASP A 132 -8.61 -7.35 16.40
N ARG A 133 -8.35 -8.45 17.09
CA ARG A 133 -8.81 -9.79 16.70
C ARG A 133 -10.35 -9.85 16.53
N SER A 134 -11.10 -9.20 17.42
CA SER A 134 -12.56 -9.16 17.33
C SER A 134 -13.07 -8.50 16.04
N VAL A 135 -12.33 -7.50 15.54
CA VAL A 135 -12.62 -6.84 14.25
C VAL A 135 -12.32 -7.79 13.10
N LEU A 136 -11.21 -8.53 13.15
CA LEU A 136 -10.89 -9.55 12.16
C LEU A 136 -12.03 -10.58 12.04
N GLU A 137 -12.46 -11.14 13.17
CA GLU A 137 -13.55 -12.11 13.23
C GLU A 137 -14.86 -11.53 12.68
N ALA A 138 -15.18 -10.29 13.04
CA ALA A 138 -16.38 -9.60 12.55
C ALA A 138 -16.35 -9.34 11.03
N LEU A 139 -15.21 -8.95 10.47
CA LEU A 139 -15.04 -8.73 9.03
C LEU A 139 -15.19 -10.03 8.24
N LEU A 140 -14.61 -11.13 8.74
CA LEU A 140 -14.75 -12.46 8.14
C LEU A 140 -16.19 -12.96 8.22
N ALA A 141 -16.84 -12.84 9.38
CA ALA A 141 -18.24 -13.21 9.58
C ALA A 141 -19.20 -12.43 8.66
N ALA A 142 -18.89 -11.14 8.42
CA ALA A 142 -19.64 -10.30 7.48
C ALA A 142 -19.37 -10.64 6.01
N LYS A 143 -18.44 -11.55 5.71
CA LYS A 143 -18.06 -11.99 4.35
C LYS A 143 -17.70 -10.82 3.44
N LYS A 144 -16.99 -9.85 3.97
CA LYS A 144 -16.54 -8.68 3.21
C LYS A 144 -15.60 -9.13 2.07
N PRO A 145 -15.84 -8.66 0.83
CA PRO A 145 -14.97 -9.05 -0.29
C PRO A 145 -13.62 -8.34 -0.23
N ALA A 146 -12.61 -8.86 -0.94
CA ALA A 146 -11.28 -8.26 -1.04
C ALA A 146 -11.29 -6.84 -1.64
N SER A 147 -12.35 -6.47 -2.34
CA SER A 147 -12.58 -5.09 -2.81
C SER A 147 -13.00 -4.11 -1.69
N GLU A 148 -13.34 -4.59 -0.51
CA GLU A 148 -13.75 -3.78 0.64
C GLU A 148 -12.83 -3.96 1.85
N VAL A 149 -12.07 -5.06 1.95
CA VAL A 149 -11.17 -5.33 3.06
C VAL A 149 -9.87 -5.96 2.59
N ARG A 150 -8.75 -5.54 3.19
CA ARG A 150 -7.42 -6.12 3.00
C ARG A 150 -6.73 -6.35 4.32
N PHE A 151 -5.90 -7.39 4.34
CA PHE A 151 -5.18 -7.85 5.51
C PHE A 151 -3.68 -7.70 5.27
N TYR A 152 -2.98 -7.13 6.24
CA TYR A 152 -1.56 -6.81 6.14
C TYR A 152 -0.78 -7.43 7.30
N LEU A 153 0.31 -8.10 7.00
CA LEU A 153 1.25 -8.63 7.98
C LEU A 153 2.32 -7.56 8.28
N GLY A 154 2.39 -7.12 9.52
CA GLY A 154 3.28 -6.03 9.94
C GLY A 154 2.92 -4.68 9.34
N TYR A 155 3.77 -3.70 9.57
CA TYR A 155 3.62 -2.33 9.08
C TYR A 155 4.98 -1.66 8.86
N SER A 156 4.99 -0.51 8.19
CA SER A 156 6.12 0.39 8.04
C SER A 156 6.04 1.47 9.10
N GLY A 157 7.13 1.74 9.80
CA GLY A 157 7.15 2.70 10.91
C GLY A 157 8.36 3.61 10.83
N TRP A 158 8.15 4.90 11.07
CA TRP A 158 9.17 5.93 11.19
C TRP A 158 9.08 6.60 12.55
N ALA A 159 10.22 6.76 13.21
CA ALA A 159 10.31 7.60 14.41
C ALA A 159 10.05 9.07 14.08
N ALA A 160 9.81 9.89 15.10
CA ALA A 160 9.62 11.33 14.95
C ALA A 160 10.74 11.96 14.12
N GLY A 161 10.39 12.69 13.05
CA GLY A 161 11.30 13.36 12.12
C GLY A 161 12.08 12.44 11.16
N GLN A 162 11.95 11.11 11.28
CA GLN A 162 12.67 10.19 10.41
C GLN A 162 12.16 10.27 8.97
N LEU A 163 10.84 10.31 8.76
CA LEU A 163 10.27 10.43 7.43
C LEU A 163 10.66 11.75 6.77
N ASP A 164 10.66 12.86 7.51
CA ASP A 164 11.07 14.17 6.99
C ASP A 164 12.51 14.15 6.49
N PHE A 165 13.40 13.50 7.25
CA PHE A 165 14.79 13.33 6.85
C PHE A 165 14.95 12.45 5.58
N GLU A 166 14.11 11.43 5.38
CA GLU A 166 14.11 10.60 4.18
C GLU A 166 13.54 11.37 2.98
N LEU A 167 12.53 12.21 3.20
CA LEU A 167 11.95 13.10 2.17
C LEU A 167 12.97 14.14 1.70
N GLU A 168 13.74 14.76 2.61
CA GLU A 168 14.83 15.70 2.27
C GLU A 168 15.94 15.06 1.43
N ARG A 169 16.01 13.72 1.42
CA ARG A 169 17.00 12.94 0.65
C ARG A 169 16.44 12.33 -0.62
N ASP A 170 15.30 12.80 -1.05
CA ASP A 170 14.64 12.28 -2.25
C ASP A 170 14.45 10.76 -2.21
N SER A 171 14.00 10.22 -1.05
CA SER A 171 13.70 8.78 -0.94
C SER A 171 12.28 8.45 -1.38
N TRP A 172 11.35 9.41 -1.24
CA TRP A 172 9.93 9.24 -1.45
C TRP A 172 9.29 10.39 -2.22
N HIS A 173 8.36 10.05 -3.09
CA HIS A 173 7.33 10.99 -3.55
C HIS A 173 6.11 10.90 -2.64
N VAL A 174 5.57 12.04 -2.22
CA VAL A 174 4.29 12.10 -1.49
C VAL A 174 3.19 12.46 -2.48
N VAL A 175 2.18 11.61 -2.60
CA VAL A 175 1.08 11.82 -3.54
C VAL A 175 -0.28 11.56 -2.90
N THR A 176 -1.33 12.17 -3.43
CA THR A 176 -2.70 11.87 -3.01
C THR A 176 -3.02 10.42 -3.33
N ALA A 177 -3.54 9.68 -2.34
CA ALA A 177 -3.87 8.28 -2.54
C ALA A 177 -5.14 8.12 -3.37
N ASP A 178 -5.06 7.24 -4.37
CA ASP A 178 -6.25 6.64 -4.97
C ASP A 178 -6.61 5.40 -4.16
N THR A 179 -7.62 5.53 -3.29
CA THR A 179 -8.03 4.43 -2.40
C THR A 179 -8.59 3.23 -3.17
N ASP A 180 -9.10 3.41 -4.40
CA ASP A 180 -9.52 2.29 -5.24
C ASP A 180 -8.32 1.43 -5.67
N ALA A 181 -7.16 2.04 -5.87
CA ALA A 181 -5.94 1.31 -6.17
C ALA A 181 -5.52 0.36 -5.04
N ILE A 182 -5.76 0.75 -3.77
CA ILE A 182 -5.46 -0.11 -2.60
C ILE A 182 -6.21 -1.43 -2.68
N PHE A 183 -7.48 -1.41 -3.11
CA PHE A 183 -8.36 -2.59 -3.15
C PHE A 183 -8.43 -3.24 -4.55
N SER A 184 -7.58 -2.81 -5.48
CA SER A 184 -7.52 -3.39 -6.84
C SER A 184 -6.85 -4.77 -6.82
N ALA A 185 -7.28 -5.68 -7.69
CA ALA A 185 -6.66 -6.99 -7.88
C ALA A 185 -5.23 -6.94 -8.47
N LYS A 186 -4.75 -5.77 -8.91
CA LYS A 186 -3.44 -5.58 -9.57
C LYS A 186 -2.52 -4.62 -8.80
N THR A 187 -2.51 -4.71 -7.49
CA THR A 187 -1.67 -3.81 -6.67
C THR A 187 -0.18 -3.97 -6.92
N ASP A 188 0.31 -5.13 -7.32
CA ASP A 188 1.75 -5.38 -7.57
C ASP A 188 2.34 -4.46 -8.63
N SER A 189 1.55 -4.02 -9.61
CA SER A 189 1.97 -3.06 -10.64
C SER A 189 1.78 -1.59 -10.26
N LEU A 190 1.28 -1.30 -9.06
CA LEU A 190 0.92 0.07 -8.64
C LEU A 190 2.14 1.00 -8.63
N TRP A 191 3.29 0.51 -8.15
CA TRP A 191 4.50 1.31 -8.14
C TRP A 191 4.94 1.68 -9.56
N ASP A 192 4.95 0.73 -10.50
CA ASP A 192 5.34 0.99 -11.89
C ASP A 192 4.44 2.05 -12.54
N LEU A 193 3.14 1.98 -12.28
CA LEU A 193 2.17 2.95 -12.81
C LEU A 193 2.35 4.36 -12.24
N LEU A 194 2.66 4.47 -10.95
CA LEU A 194 2.85 5.76 -10.30
C LEU A 194 4.21 6.36 -10.66
N ILE A 195 5.27 5.58 -10.60
CA ILE A 195 6.63 6.07 -10.82
C ILE A 195 6.86 6.52 -12.28
N GLU A 196 6.19 5.89 -13.24
CA GLU A 196 6.26 6.31 -14.65
C GLU A 196 5.66 7.71 -14.86
N ARG A 197 4.66 8.10 -14.05
CA ARG A 197 4.07 9.44 -14.10
C ARG A 197 4.85 10.47 -13.30
N LEU A 198 5.47 10.05 -12.19
CA LEU A 198 6.25 10.91 -11.31
C LEU A 198 7.65 11.17 -11.87
N GLU A 199 8.24 10.16 -12.53
CA GLU A 199 9.57 10.21 -13.13
C GLU A 199 9.50 9.74 -14.60
N PRO A 200 8.86 10.51 -15.52
CA PRO A 200 8.48 10.07 -16.88
C PRO A 200 9.66 9.81 -17.74
N ASP A 201 10.83 9.84 -17.58
CA ASP A 201 11.92 9.52 -18.53
C ASP A 201 13.15 8.83 -17.90
N GLY A 202 13.08 8.46 -16.60
CA GLY A 202 14.23 7.91 -15.90
C GLY A 202 15.44 8.87 -15.90
N ILE A 203 15.25 10.11 -16.32
CA ILE A 203 16.29 11.13 -16.33
C ILE A 203 16.46 11.60 -14.89
N GLN A 204 17.44 11.02 -14.22
CA GLN A 204 18.03 11.69 -13.08
C GLN A 204 18.64 13.01 -13.59
N VAL A 205 17.89 14.09 -13.45
CA VAL A 205 18.51 15.41 -13.50
C VAL A 205 19.25 15.55 -12.18
N ASP A 206 20.50 15.08 -12.16
CA ASP A 206 21.43 15.38 -11.07
C ASP A 206 21.76 16.89 -11.19
N ASN A 207 20.84 17.67 -10.66
CA ASN A 207 20.96 19.13 -10.63
C ASN A 207 21.66 19.60 -9.34
N ARG A 208 22.38 18.70 -8.68
CA ARG A 208 23.27 19.07 -7.58
C ARG A 208 24.54 19.69 -8.17
N PRO A 209 24.83 20.97 -7.88
CA PRO A 209 26.13 21.51 -8.21
C PRO A 209 27.17 20.67 -7.45
N SER A 210 28.08 20.04 -8.20
CA SER A 210 29.23 19.35 -7.63
C SER A 210 29.99 20.33 -6.78
N LEU A 211 29.89 20.24 -5.46
CA LEU A 211 30.74 20.98 -4.55
C LEU A 211 32.18 20.54 -4.83
N PRO A 212 33.10 21.46 -5.11
CA PRO A 212 34.49 21.11 -5.32
C PRO A 212 35.04 20.48 -4.05
N MET A 213 35.61 19.29 -4.17
CA MET A 213 36.37 18.67 -3.10
C MET A 213 37.45 19.67 -2.65
N LEU A 214 37.29 20.22 -1.45
CA LEU A 214 38.35 20.94 -0.77
C LEU A 214 39.50 19.97 -0.55
N ALA A 215 40.56 20.15 -1.32
CA ALA A 215 41.83 19.48 -1.14
C ALA A 215 42.32 19.77 0.27
N ILE A 216 42.34 18.75 1.12
CA ILE A 216 42.99 18.83 2.43
C ILE A 216 44.50 18.93 2.15
N SER A 217 45.01 20.13 2.26
CA SER A 217 46.46 20.40 2.26
C SER A 217 47.09 19.68 3.44
N LYS A 218 47.89 18.69 3.14
CA LYS A 218 48.82 18.09 4.11
C LYS A 218 49.90 19.10 4.42
N ASN A 219 49.82 19.79 5.55
CA ASN A 219 51.00 20.47 6.11
C ASN A 219 51.93 19.43 6.71
N PRO A 220 53.22 19.39 6.30
CA PRO A 220 54.23 18.67 7.05
C PRO A 220 54.70 19.54 8.22
N CYS A 221 54.51 19.07 9.42
CA CYS A 221 55.25 19.60 10.59
C CYS A 221 56.72 19.27 10.54
N CYS A 222 57.52 20.29 10.69
CA CYS A 222 58.86 20.21 11.24
C CYS A 222 58.82 19.87 12.73
#